data_f45352144a53a19ab6666a569ba9872f
#
_entry.id   f45352144a53a19ab6666a569ba9872f
#
_cell.length_a   1.000
_cell.length_b   1.000
_cell.length_c   1.000
_cell.angle_alpha   90.00
_cell.angle_beta   90.00
_cell.angle_gamma   90.00
#
_symmetry.space_group_name_H-M   'P 1'
#
loop_
_entity.id
_entity.type
_entity.pdbx_description
1 polymer ?
#
loop_
_entity_poly.entity_id
_entity_poly.type
_entity_poly.pdbx_seq_one_letter_code
_entity_poly.pdbx_strand_id
1 'polypeptide(L)'
;EYGDKILVEEAVLEAREIEVSLIGNDKVTASVPGEIIPANEFYDYNAKYENQNSKLLIPTSLDIGLTKVIQDTAIKAYQVLGLYGFARADFLLNKSTNQFFLSEINTIPGFTPISMYPKLWEYNGLSYRELLTKLVDLAFEKYNEKSKYIV
;
A
#
# COMPACT_ATOMS: atom_id res chain seq x y z
N GLU A 1 -12.63 22.78 -13.41
CA GLU A 1 -12.80 22.13 -14.74
C GLU A 1 -12.65 20.65 -14.56
N TYR A 2 -13.68 19.88 -14.89
CA TYR A 2 -13.65 18.42 -14.81
C TYR A 2 -13.16 17.89 -16.17
N GLY A 3 -12.37 16.78 -16.15
CA GLY A 3 -11.82 16.21 -17.37
C GLY A 3 -12.91 15.68 -18.31
N ASP A 4 -12.57 15.52 -19.59
CA ASP A 4 -13.47 15.05 -20.64
C ASP A 4 -13.79 13.53 -20.54
N LYS A 5 -13.16 12.82 -19.58
CA LYS A 5 -13.31 11.36 -19.41
C LYS A 5 -13.74 11.03 -17.98
N ILE A 6 -14.70 10.11 -17.89
CA ILE A 6 -15.22 9.58 -16.64
C ILE A 6 -14.95 8.07 -16.64
N LEU A 7 -14.33 7.54 -15.57
CA LEU A 7 -14.21 6.11 -15.34
C LEU A 7 -15.45 5.63 -14.57
N VAL A 8 -16.09 4.57 -15.06
CA VAL A 8 -17.20 3.88 -14.39
C VAL A 8 -16.78 2.46 -14.13
N GLU A 9 -16.78 2.07 -12.86
CA GLU A 9 -16.35 0.75 -12.39
C GLU A 9 -17.47 0.07 -11.60
N GLU A 10 -17.46 -1.26 -11.57
CA GLU A 10 -18.35 -2.03 -10.70
C GLU A 10 -17.90 -1.86 -9.24
N ALA A 11 -18.86 -1.54 -8.36
CA ALA A 11 -18.56 -1.37 -6.94
C ALA A 11 -18.35 -2.73 -6.24
N VAL A 12 -17.31 -2.83 -5.44
CA VAL A 12 -17.11 -3.97 -4.53
C VAL A 12 -17.96 -3.72 -3.29
N LEU A 13 -19.10 -4.41 -3.20
CA LEU A 13 -20.02 -4.26 -2.06
C LEU A 13 -19.39 -4.83 -0.78
N GLU A 14 -19.70 -4.21 0.37
CA GLU A 14 -19.16 -4.60 1.69
C GLU A 14 -17.64 -4.75 1.70
N ALA A 15 -16.95 -3.87 0.99
CA ALA A 15 -15.50 -3.92 0.87
C ALA A 15 -14.80 -3.63 2.21
N ARG A 16 -13.76 -4.42 2.51
CA ARG A 16 -12.72 -4.10 3.48
C ARG A 16 -11.57 -3.46 2.71
N GLU A 17 -11.04 -2.35 3.22
CA GLU A 17 -9.89 -1.68 2.62
C GLU A 17 -8.60 -2.23 3.22
N ILE A 18 -7.87 -3.02 2.44
CA ILE A 18 -6.65 -3.70 2.85
C ILE A 18 -5.45 -3.03 2.19
N GLU A 19 -4.47 -2.65 2.99
CA GLU A 19 -3.25 -2.00 2.53
C GLU A 19 -2.01 -2.86 2.82
N VAL A 20 -1.09 -2.93 1.84
CA VAL A 20 0.19 -3.62 1.94
C VAL A 20 1.31 -2.68 1.55
N SER A 21 2.25 -2.46 2.45
CA SER A 21 3.45 -1.66 2.18
C SER A 21 4.53 -2.50 1.51
N LEU A 22 5.16 -1.94 0.49
CA LEU A 22 6.21 -2.57 -0.32
C LEU A 22 7.50 -1.77 -0.22
N ILE A 23 8.64 -2.46 -0.12
CA ILE A 23 9.96 -1.84 -0.08
C ILE A 23 10.98 -2.71 -0.81
N GLY A 24 11.83 -2.10 -1.63
CA GLY A 24 12.92 -2.75 -2.33
C GLY A 24 13.07 -2.29 -3.78
N ASN A 25 14.18 -2.66 -4.40
CA ASN A 25 14.43 -2.51 -5.83
C ASN A 25 14.18 -3.87 -6.51
N ASP A 26 15.21 -4.64 -6.83
CA ASP A 26 15.07 -5.96 -7.47
C ASP A 26 14.44 -7.00 -6.53
N LYS A 27 14.78 -6.92 -5.23
CA LYS A 27 14.21 -7.77 -4.19
C LYS A 27 13.18 -6.97 -3.40
N VAL A 28 11.91 -7.21 -3.69
CA VAL A 28 10.78 -6.52 -3.04
C VAL A 28 10.29 -7.33 -1.85
N THR A 29 10.05 -6.63 -0.75
CA THR A 29 9.46 -7.19 0.46
C THR A 29 8.10 -6.52 0.71
N ALA A 30 7.10 -7.31 1.07
CA ALA A 30 5.78 -6.84 1.48
C ALA A 30 5.65 -6.91 3.01
N SER A 31 4.97 -5.92 3.59
CA SER A 31 4.58 -5.93 5.00
C SER A 31 3.45 -6.92 5.26
N VAL A 32 3.09 -7.14 6.53
CA VAL A 32 1.76 -7.67 6.87
C VAL A 32 0.69 -6.75 6.30
N PRO A 33 -0.49 -7.29 5.92
CA PRO A 33 -1.62 -6.45 5.53
C PRO A 33 -2.18 -5.68 6.73
N GLY A 34 -2.52 -4.41 6.52
CA GLY A 34 -3.32 -3.61 7.43
C GLY A 34 -4.69 -3.33 6.86
N GLU A 35 -5.60 -2.87 7.68
CA GLU A 35 -6.97 -2.53 7.28
C GLU A 35 -7.36 -1.17 7.81
N ILE A 36 -8.02 -0.38 6.96
CA ILE A 36 -8.65 0.87 7.36
C ILE A 36 -10.13 0.59 7.61
N ILE A 37 -10.58 0.89 8.82
CA ILE A 37 -12.01 0.91 9.14
C ILE A 37 -12.45 2.37 9.13
N PRO A 38 -13.26 2.79 8.14
CA PRO A 38 -13.78 4.14 8.08
C PRO A 38 -14.72 4.42 9.28
N ALA A 39 -14.71 5.65 9.76
CA ALA A 39 -15.57 6.07 10.87
C ALA A 39 -17.06 6.16 10.51
N ASN A 40 -17.39 6.30 9.23
CA ASN A 40 -18.75 6.41 8.68
C ASN A 40 -18.91 5.56 7.43
N GLU A 41 -20.14 5.07 7.16
CA GLU A 41 -20.50 4.24 5.99
C GLU A 41 -20.37 4.96 4.64
N PHE A 42 -20.34 6.29 4.61
CA PHE A 42 -20.15 7.09 3.39
C PHE A 42 -18.79 7.78 3.41
N TYR A 43 -17.93 7.33 2.51
CA TYR A 43 -16.60 7.86 2.26
C TYR A 43 -16.72 9.13 1.41
N ASP A 44 -16.71 10.28 2.06
CA ASP A 44 -16.54 11.56 1.41
C ASP A 44 -15.04 11.91 1.42
N TYR A 45 -14.57 12.68 0.41
CA TYR A 45 -13.18 13.09 0.24
C TYR A 45 -12.57 13.74 1.50
N ASN A 46 -13.38 14.45 2.28
CA ASN A 46 -12.96 15.08 3.52
C ASN A 46 -12.70 14.07 4.65
N ALA A 47 -13.33 12.90 4.62
CA ALA A 47 -13.12 11.84 5.60
C ALA A 47 -11.73 11.18 5.46
N LYS A 48 -11.16 11.18 4.26
CA LYS A 48 -9.83 10.58 3.97
C LYS A 48 -8.67 11.36 4.61
N TYR A 49 -8.81 12.67 4.81
CA TYR A 49 -7.70 13.55 5.23
C TYR A 49 -7.94 14.31 6.53
N GLU A 50 -9.19 14.50 6.95
CA GLU A 50 -9.53 15.33 8.11
C GLU A 50 -10.10 14.55 9.31
N ASN A 51 -10.70 13.37 9.10
CA ASN A 51 -11.28 12.59 10.19
C ASN A 51 -10.23 11.70 10.89
N GLN A 52 -9.75 12.13 12.05
CA GLN A 52 -8.89 11.38 12.97
C GLN A 52 -9.57 10.12 13.56
N ASN A 53 -10.79 9.77 13.13
CA ASN A 53 -11.61 8.71 13.70
C ASN A 53 -11.53 7.38 12.93
N SER A 54 -10.84 7.30 11.79
CA SER A 54 -10.59 6.03 11.11
C SER A 54 -9.69 5.14 11.97
N LYS A 55 -10.09 3.89 12.18
CA LYS A 55 -9.33 2.93 12.96
C LYS A 55 -8.44 2.10 12.04
N LEU A 56 -7.15 2.05 12.37
CA LEU A 56 -6.19 1.18 11.69
C LEU A 56 -6.07 -0.14 12.45
N LEU A 57 -6.24 -1.26 11.75
CA LEU A 57 -5.97 -2.60 12.27
C LEU A 57 -4.67 -3.13 11.67
N ILE A 58 -3.66 -3.37 12.50
CA ILE A 58 -2.36 -3.91 12.11
C ILE A 58 -1.95 -5.02 13.07
N PRO A 59 -1.77 -6.26 12.61
CA PRO A 59 -2.18 -6.75 11.30
C PRO A 59 -3.70 -6.85 11.21
N THR A 60 -4.24 -6.83 10.00
CA THR A 60 -5.66 -7.16 9.81
C THR A 60 -5.92 -8.65 10.00
N SER A 61 -7.13 -8.99 10.42
CA SER A 61 -7.53 -10.39 10.60
C SER A 61 -7.87 -11.03 9.24
N LEU A 62 -6.90 -11.70 8.66
CA LEU A 62 -7.02 -12.54 7.47
C LEU A 62 -6.43 -13.92 7.76
N ASP A 63 -6.92 -14.96 7.06
CA ASP A 63 -6.24 -16.25 7.11
C ASP A 63 -4.86 -16.21 6.45
N ILE A 64 -4.00 -17.15 6.80
CA ILE A 64 -2.61 -17.18 6.34
C ILE A 64 -2.53 -17.32 4.81
N GLY A 65 -3.42 -18.11 4.21
CA GLY A 65 -3.44 -18.33 2.76
C GLY A 65 -3.81 -17.04 2.01
N LEU A 66 -4.87 -16.36 2.43
CA LEU A 66 -5.31 -15.10 1.83
C LEU A 66 -4.27 -13.99 2.03
N THR A 67 -3.69 -13.89 3.22
CA THR A 67 -2.59 -12.97 3.51
C THR A 67 -1.44 -13.14 2.50
N LYS A 68 -1.00 -14.39 2.29
CA LYS A 68 0.07 -14.69 1.37
C LYS A 68 -0.27 -14.32 -0.06
N VAL A 69 -1.46 -14.65 -0.54
CA VAL A 69 -1.89 -14.34 -1.91
C VAL A 69 -1.98 -12.82 -2.14
N ILE A 70 -2.48 -12.06 -1.17
CA ILE A 70 -2.52 -10.58 -1.24
C ILE A 70 -1.11 -10.01 -1.31
N GLN A 71 -0.18 -10.46 -0.45
CA GLN A 71 1.22 -10.03 -0.46
C GLN A 71 1.91 -10.36 -1.79
N ASP A 72 1.74 -11.56 -2.31
CA ASP A 72 2.32 -11.99 -3.58
C ASP A 72 1.75 -11.18 -4.76
N THR A 73 0.45 -10.86 -4.71
CA THR A 73 -0.19 -10.00 -5.72
C THR A 73 0.38 -8.59 -5.67
N ALA A 74 0.57 -8.01 -4.47
CA ALA A 74 1.18 -6.70 -4.30
C ALA A 74 2.61 -6.66 -4.86
N ILE A 75 3.44 -7.66 -4.53
CA ILE A 75 4.82 -7.79 -5.04
C ILE A 75 4.81 -7.91 -6.57
N LYS A 76 3.96 -8.76 -7.12
CA LYS A 76 3.85 -8.95 -8.57
C LYS A 76 3.44 -7.66 -9.28
N ALA A 77 2.45 -6.95 -8.76
CA ALA A 77 2.01 -5.69 -9.35
C ALA A 77 3.13 -4.62 -9.31
N TYR A 78 3.85 -4.51 -8.19
CA TYR A 78 5.02 -3.64 -8.05
C TYR A 78 6.08 -3.93 -9.12
N GLN A 79 6.41 -5.20 -9.33
CA GLN A 79 7.40 -5.65 -10.31
C GLN A 79 6.95 -5.40 -11.75
N VAL A 80 5.70 -5.73 -12.09
CA VAL A 80 5.14 -5.52 -13.44
C VAL A 80 5.12 -4.04 -13.83
N LEU A 81 4.86 -3.16 -12.86
CA LEU A 81 4.92 -1.71 -13.07
C LEU A 81 6.35 -1.14 -13.10
N GLY A 82 7.38 -1.97 -12.88
CA GLY A 82 8.77 -1.52 -12.89
C GLY A 82 9.09 -0.52 -11.77
N LEU A 83 8.42 -0.64 -10.63
CA LEU A 83 8.61 0.26 -9.49
C LEU A 83 9.91 -0.07 -8.75
N TYR A 84 10.43 0.90 -8.02
CA TYR A 84 11.61 0.77 -7.15
C TYR A 84 11.48 1.66 -5.92
N GLY A 85 12.29 1.34 -4.89
CA GLY A 85 12.26 2.05 -3.61
C GLY A 85 11.10 1.59 -2.74
N PHE A 86 9.91 2.15 -2.93
CA PHE A 86 8.76 1.87 -2.09
C PHE A 86 7.43 2.16 -2.78
N ALA A 87 6.38 1.51 -2.30
CA ALA A 87 4.99 1.79 -2.67
C ALA A 87 4.02 1.21 -1.63
N ARG A 88 2.74 1.55 -1.73
CA ARG A 88 1.65 0.91 -1.00
C ARG A 88 0.63 0.40 -2.01
N ALA A 89 0.30 -0.86 -1.91
CA ALA A 89 -0.75 -1.49 -2.69
C ALA A 89 -2.03 -1.54 -1.87
N ASP A 90 -3.12 -1.01 -2.42
CA ASP A 90 -4.41 -0.88 -1.78
C ASP A 90 -5.40 -1.84 -2.45
N PHE A 91 -6.10 -2.64 -1.65
CA PHE A 91 -7.00 -3.68 -2.11
C PHE A 91 -8.40 -3.48 -1.55
N LEU A 92 -9.40 -3.80 -2.34
CA LEU A 92 -10.77 -3.97 -1.91
C LEU A 92 -11.05 -5.47 -1.77
N LEU A 93 -11.35 -5.90 -0.54
CA LEU A 93 -11.66 -7.29 -0.21
C LEU A 93 -13.16 -7.41 0.11
N ASN A 94 -13.90 -8.18 -0.70
CA ASN A 94 -15.30 -8.48 -0.39
C ASN A 94 -15.39 -9.34 0.86
N LYS A 95 -16.10 -8.85 1.87
CA LYS A 95 -16.20 -9.44 3.20
C LYS A 95 -16.85 -10.82 3.20
N SER A 96 -17.79 -11.05 2.29
CA SER A 96 -18.59 -12.28 2.25
C SER A 96 -17.93 -13.39 1.43
N THR A 97 -17.22 -13.04 0.33
CA THR A 97 -16.65 -14.01 -0.62
C THR A 97 -15.14 -14.18 -0.48
N ASN A 98 -14.45 -13.31 0.24
CA ASN A 98 -12.99 -13.18 0.26
C ASN A 98 -12.37 -12.92 -1.12
N GLN A 99 -13.18 -12.55 -2.13
CA GLN A 99 -12.66 -12.09 -3.39
C GLN A 99 -12.03 -10.70 -3.20
N PHE A 100 -10.82 -10.49 -3.71
CA PHE A 100 -10.13 -9.23 -3.58
C PHE A 100 -9.71 -8.66 -4.93
N PHE A 101 -9.60 -7.35 -5.00
CA PHE A 101 -9.20 -6.60 -6.18
C PHE A 101 -8.11 -5.61 -5.78
N LEU A 102 -7.05 -5.53 -6.58
CA LEU A 102 -6.08 -4.44 -6.46
C LEU A 102 -6.74 -3.16 -6.97
N SER A 103 -6.94 -2.20 -6.09
CA SER A 103 -7.57 -0.92 -6.42
C SER A 103 -6.55 0.06 -6.98
N GLU A 104 -5.45 0.27 -6.28
CA GLU A 104 -4.40 1.19 -6.71
C GLU A 104 -3.02 0.82 -6.13
N ILE A 105 -1.97 1.41 -6.72
CA ILE A 105 -0.63 1.41 -6.15
C ILE A 105 -0.18 2.86 -5.97
N ASN A 106 0.05 3.24 -4.73
CA ASN A 106 0.58 4.55 -4.34
C ASN A 106 2.10 4.52 -4.33
N THR A 107 2.74 5.20 -5.27
CA THR A 107 4.22 5.26 -5.38
C THR A 107 4.85 6.28 -4.44
N ILE A 108 4.06 7.16 -3.83
CA ILE A 108 4.46 8.11 -2.79
C ILE A 108 3.39 8.09 -1.70
N PRO A 109 3.30 6.99 -0.91
CA PRO A 109 2.33 6.93 0.18
C PRO A 109 2.65 7.93 1.28
N GLY A 110 1.65 8.28 2.09
CA GLY A 110 1.83 9.21 3.20
C GLY A 110 2.84 8.70 4.24
N PHE A 111 3.58 9.65 4.84
CA PHE A 111 4.61 9.40 5.87
C PHE A 111 4.35 10.17 7.17
N THR A 112 3.11 10.55 7.44
CA THR A 112 2.74 11.17 8.72
C THR A 112 2.64 10.11 9.84
N PRO A 113 2.62 10.50 11.11
CA PRO A 113 2.48 9.56 12.24
C PRO A 113 1.20 8.71 12.19
N ILE A 114 0.18 9.15 11.45
CA ILE A 114 -1.09 8.40 11.27
C ILE A 114 -1.10 7.55 10.01
N SER A 115 -0.10 7.70 9.13
CA SER A 115 -0.06 6.99 7.84
C SER A 115 0.17 5.49 8.00
N MET A 116 -0.56 4.69 7.24
CA MET A 116 -0.47 3.23 7.28
C MET A 116 0.91 2.72 6.87
N TYR A 117 1.53 3.31 5.83
CA TYR A 117 2.81 2.83 5.28
C TYR A 117 3.90 2.67 6.35
N PRO A 118 4.29 3.70 7.13
CA PRO A 118 5.32 3.54 8.16
C PRO A 118 4.87 2.63 9.31
N LYS A 119 3.59 2.64 9.68
CA LYS A 119 3.06 1.79 10.76
C LYS A 119 3.13 0.30 10.44
N LEU A 120 2.89 -0.09 9.19
CA LEU A 120 3.04 -1.48 8.75
C LEU A 120 4.50 -1.94 8.85
N TRP A 121 5.46 -1.08 8.52
CA TRP A 121 6.88 -1.42 8.67
C TRP A 121 7.31 -1.44 10.13
N GLU A 122 6.80 -0.54 10.96
CA GLU A 122 7.05 -0.57 12.40
C GLU A 122 6.56 -1.88 13.02
N TYR A 123 5.36 -2.34 12.66
CA TYR A 123 4.84 -3.64 13.08
C TYR A 123 5.73 -4.80 12.60
N ASN A 124 6.30 -4.71 11.41
CA ASN A 124 7.26 -5.68 10.88
C ASN A 124 8.67 -5.57 11.49
N GLY A 125 8.85 -4.74 12.52
CA GLY A 125 10.12 -4.59 13.26
C GLY A 125 11.11 -3.61 12.65
N LEU A 126 10.71 -2.78 11.68
CA LEU A 126 11.53 -1.75 11.08
C LEU A 126 11.11 -0.38 11.66
N SER A 127 11.92 0.19 12.54
CA SER A 127 11.65 1.51 13.12
C SER A 127 11.58 2.59 12.05
N TYR A 128 10.89 3.70 12.34
CA TYR A 128 10.74 4.81 11.40
C TYR A 128 12.10 5.35 10.87
N ARG A 129 13.11 5.43 11.75
CA ARG A 129 14.47 5.84 11.37
C ARG A 129 15.11 4.85 10.40
N GLU A 130 15.04 3.56 10.71
CA GLU A 130 15.59 2.49 9.85
C GLU A 130 14.87 2.43 8.51
N LEU A 131 13.55 2.65 8.50
CA LEU A 131 12.77 2.76 7.27
C LEU A 131 13.29 3.89 6.38
N LEU A 132 13.47 5.11 6.93
CA LEU A 132 14.00 6.24 6.16
C LEU A 132 15.42 5.96 5.66
N THR A 133 16.30 5.40 6.50
CA THR A 133 17.66 5.02 6.10
C THR A 133 17.62 4.03 4.94
N LYS A 134 16.79 2.98 5.04
CA LYS A 134 16.65 1.98 3.99
C LYS A 134 16.14 2.57 2.67
N LEU A 135 15.22 3.54 2.71
CA LEU A 135 14.74 4.22 1.50
C LEU A 135 15.84 5.04 0.82
N VAL A 136 16.67 5.71 1.61
CA VAL A 136 17.83 6.46 1.10
C VAL A 136 18.85 5.50 0.47
N ASP A 137 19.14 4.37 1.12
CA ASP A 137 20.08 3.37 0.60
C ASP A 137 19.57 2.77 -0.72
N LEU A 138 18.28 2.45 -0.82
CA LEU A 138 17.65 1.98 -2.06
C LEU A 138 17.73 3.03 -3.19
N ALA A 139 17.59 4.31 -2.86
CA ALA A 139 17.74 5.39 -3.84
C ALA A 139 19.16 5.46 -4.39
N PHE A 140 20.19 5.35 -3.52
CA PHE A 140 21.59 5.30 -3.95
C PHE A 140 21.89 4.04 -4.76
N GLU A 141 21.38 2.88 -4.36
CA GLU A 141 21.52 1.63 -5.12
C GLU A 141 20.99 1.82 -6.54
N LYS A 142 19.77 2.34 -6.68
CA LYS A 142 19.14 2.56 -8.00
C LYS A 142 19.83 3.63 -8.83
N TYR A 143 20.32 4.69 -8.21
CA TYR A 143 21.11 5.72 -8.88
C TYR A 143 22.41 5.14 -9.44
N ASN A 144 23.15 4.37 -8.64
CA ASN A 144 24.41 3.75 -9.06
C ASN A 144 24.21 2.69 -10.16
N GLU A 145 23.08 1.98 -10.14
CA GLU A 145 22.72 1.06 -11.22
C GLU A 145 22.49 1.81 -12.53
N LYS A 146 21.65 2.85 -12.51
CA LYS A 146 21.36 3.66 -13.70
C LYS A 146 22.59 4.38 -14.27
N SER A 147 23.48 4.88 -13.41
CA SER A 147 24.69 5.59 -13.84
C SER A 147 25.68 4.73 -14.62
N LYS A 148 25.61 3.39 -14.50
CA LYS A 148 26.45 2.47 -15.30
C LYS A 148 26.05 2.43 -16.78
N TYR A 149 24.86 2.88 -17.11
CA TYR A 149 24.30 2.86 -18.48
C TYR A 149 24.29 4.23 -19.16
N ILE A 150 24.73 5.28 -18.44
CA ILE A 150 24.88 6.61 -19.01
C ILE A 150 26.34 6.70 -19.53
N VAL A 151 26.51 6.46 -20.82
CA VAL A 151 27.76 6.69 -21.55
C VAL A 151 27.72 8.07 -22.18
#